data_859efb5a41483054ce416336ea1cd1de
#
_entry.id   859efb5a41483054ce416336ea1cd1de
#
_cell.length_a   1.000
_cell.length_b   1.000
_cell.length_c   1.000
_cell.angle_alpha   90.00
_cell.angle_beta   90.00
_cell.angle_gamma   90.00
#
_symmetry.space_group_name_H-M   'P 1'
#
loop_
_entity.id
_entity.type
_entity.pdbx_description
1 polymer ?
#
loop_
_entity_poly.entity_id
_entity_poly.type
_entity_poly.pdbx_seq_one_letter_code
_entity_poly.pdbx_strand_id
1 'polypeptide(L)'
;MTSENQWQLFILQGLGIDMLTHGSLFSGIEGFGLGAAFAGIPTIWSCEYEEYQSQIIRKNFGENHEINRDIRTYKIPAFVDIISGGFPCQDISIAGKGVGITGTRSGLWSEMFRIVREVRPRYIIIENSPMLLVRGFEQVLCDLSKIGYDAEWQCLSGTDFGIQQGRERLYCIAYPQSFNIKGSSKETVFRKPYIQGEFRRIYPGWRTRQSICSPKFIGKHNELPYWVDRVKCLGNAVQPIIAHYLFECIKVFDKNQQL
;
A
#
# COMPACT_ATOMS: atom_id res chain seq x y z
N MET A 1 5.48 17.36 -4.40
CA MET A 1 6.86 17.46 -3.90
C MET A 1 7.26 18.90 -3.90
N THR A 2 7.83 19.41 -2.79
CA THR A 2 8.54 20.69 -2.86
C THR A 2 9.71 20.53 -3.83
N SER A 3 10.14 21.61 -4.46
CA SER A 3 11.35 21.64 -5.29
C SER A 3 12.55 21.02 -4.56
N GLU A 4 12.62 21.14 -3.24
CA GLU A 4 13.61 20.50 -2.37
C GLU A 4 13.62 18.98 -2.42
N ASN A 5 12.46 18.31 -2.43
CA ASN A 5 12.40 16.84 -2.50
C ASN A 5 12.83 16.31 -3.87
N GLN A 6 12.53 17.01 -4.96
CA GLN A 6 13.04 16.66 -6.29
C GLN A 6 14.55 16.85 -6.40
N TRP A 7 15.08 17.94 -5.84
CA TRP A 7 16.52 18.18 -5.81
C TRP A 7 17.25 17.16 -4.93
N GLN A 8 16.67 16.76 -3.78
CA GLN A 8 17.25 15.70 -2.94
C GLN A 8 17.31 14.35 -3.67
N LEU A 9 16.25 13.96 -4.38
CA LEU A 9 16.24 12.75 -5.21
C LEU A 9 17.31 12.83 -6.30
N PHE A 10 17.42 13.96 -7.00
CA PHE A 10 18.40 14.17 -8.04
C PHE A 10 19.85 14.14 -7.51
N ILE A 11 20.08 14.74 -6.34
CA ILE A 11 21.39 14.72 -5.66
C ILE A 11 21.75 13.30 -5.22
N LEU A 12 20.82 12.56 -4.62
CA LEU A 12 21.06 11.20 -4.13
C LEU A 12 21.32 10.23 -5.29
N GLN A 13 20.56 10.34 -6.38
CA GLN A 13 20.81 9.58 -7.62
C GLN A 13 22.17 9.96 -8.25
N GLY A 14 22.52 11.24 -8.22
CA GLY A 14 23.85 11.71 -8.69
C GLY A 14 25.01 11.23 -7.82
N LEU A 15 24.75 10.87 -6.55
CA LEU A 15 25.72 10.28 -5.63
C LEU A 15 25.75 8.73 -5.71
N GLY A 16 24.98 8.12 -6.66
CA GLY A 16 24.93 6.66 -6.80
C GLY A 16 24.19 5.96 -5.64
N ILE A 17 23.39 6.70 -4.86
CA ILE A 17 22.53 6.12 -3.82
C ILE A 17 21.25 5.65 -4.51
N ASP A 18 21.15 4.34 -4.74
CA ASP A 18 19.95 3.69 -5.30
C ASP A 18 18.85 3.68 -4.25
N MET A 19 18.01 4.71 -4.26
CA MET A 19 16.90 4.86 -3.32
C MET A 19 15.59 4.48 -4.03
N LEU A 20 14.91 3.45 -3.49
CA LEU A 20 13.61 3.05 -3.99
C LEU A 20 12.60 4.20 -3.91
N THR A 21 11.72 4.27 -4.90
CA THR A 21 10.65 5.26 -5.02
C THR A 21 9.27 4.59 -5.05
N HIS A 22 8.23 5.28 -4.61
CA HIS A 22 6.90 4.73 -4.44
C HIS A 22 5.83 5.55 -5.15
N GLY A 23 4.85 4.85 -5.74
CA GLY A 23 3.60 5.40 -6.26
C GLY A 23 2.41 4.67 -5.64
N SER A 24 1.40 5.41 -5.26
CA SER A 24 0.22 4.91 -4.54
C SER A 24 -1.03 4.98 -5.41
N LEU A 25 -1.72 3.87 -5.55
CA LEU A 25 -3.00 3.76 -6.23
C LEU A 25 -4.11 3.44 -5.22
N PHE A 26 -5.29 4.02 -5.42
CA PHE A 26 -6.40 3.92 -4.46
C PHE A 26 -5.94 4.33 -3.06
N SER A 27 -5.26 5.46 -3.00
CA SER A 27 -4.41 5.87 -1.87
C SER A 27 -5.17 6.02 -0.55
N GLY A 28 -6.48 6.26 -0.59
CA GLY A 28 -7.27 6.53 0.60
C GLY A 28 -6.75 7.77 1.31
N ILE A 29 -6.38 7.62 2.59
CA ILE A 29 -5.71 8.67 3.37
C ILE A 29 -4.18 8.50 3.41
N GLU A 30 -3.63 7.75 2.46
CA GLU A 30 -2.20 7.52 2.24
C GLU A 30 -1.51 6.68 3.33
N GLY A 31 -2.17 5.60 3.75
CA GLY A 31 -1.57 4.67 4.72
C GLY A 31 -0.31 3.98 4.19
N PHE A 32 -0.26 3.64 2.88
CA PHE A 32 0.95 3.13 2.23
C PHE A 32 2.05 4.18 2.18
N GLY A 33 1.74 5.40 1.75
CA GLY A 33 2.74 6.47 1.67
C GLY A 33 3.32 6.84 3.03
N LEU A 34 2.53 6.80 4.09
CA LEU A 34 3.06 7.00 5.45
C LEU A 34 3.99 5.85 5.86
N GLY A 35 3.63 4.59 5.55
CA GLY A 35 4.51 3.44 5.77
C GLY A 35 5.80 3.51 4.95
N ALA A 36 5.72 3.95 3.69
CA ALA A 36 6.87 4.20 2.83
C ALA A 36 7.80 5.27 3.41
N ALA A 37 7.24 6.40 3.87
CA ALA A 37 8.00 7.48 4.51
C ALA A 37 8.75 6.99 5.75
N PHE A 38 8.14 6.14 6.58
CA PHE A 38 8.82 5.53 7.73
C PHE A 38 9.95 4.58 7.32
N ALA A 39 9.85 3.94 6.15
CA ALA A 39 10.92 3.11 5.58
C ALA A 39 11.98 3.94 4.84
N GLY A 40 11.85 5.27 4.78
CA GLY A 40 12.74 6.16 4.05
C GLY A 40 12.54 6.12 2.54
N ILE A 41 11.35 5.70 2.07
CA ILE A 41 10.98 5.60 0.65
C ILE A 41 10.04 6.76 0.31
N PRO A 42 10.40 7.69 -0.58
CA PRO A 42 9.53 8.80 -0.96
C PRO A 42 8.37 8.33 -1.83
N THR A 43 7.15 8.80 -1.52
CA THR A 43 5.99 8.66 -2.38
C THR A 43 5.98 9.80 -3.40
N ILE A 44 6.12 9.47 -4.68
CA ILE A 44 6.27 10.43 -5.78
C ILE A 44 4.92 10.94 -6.24
N TRP A 45 3.91 10.05 -6.31
CA TRP A 45 2.56 10.38 -6.72
C TRP A 45 1.52 9.48 -6.06
N SER A 46 0.31 9.98 -6.01
CA SER A 46 -0.87 9.28 -5.48
C SER A 46 -2.02 9.33 -6.47
N CYS A 47 -2.90 8.33 -6.44
CA CYS A 47 -4.14 8.33 -7.19
C CYS A 47 -5.30 8.04 -6.22
N GLU A 48 -6.15 9.07 -5.99
CA GLU A 48 -7.28 8.98 -5.07
C GLU A 48 -8.51 9.71 -5.62
N TYR A 49 -9.61 8.98 -5.76
CA TYR A 49 -10.84 9.49 -6.38
C TYR A 49 -11.62 10.45 -5.46
N GLU A 50 -11.69 10.15 -4.19
CA GLU A 50 -12.51 10.88 -3.23
C GLU A 50 -11.83 12.20 -2.81
N GLU A 51 -12.59 13.30 -2.86
CA GLU A 51 -12.07 14.64 -2.56
C GLU A 51 -11.58 14.77 -1.12
N TYR A 52 -12.35 14.25 -0.16
CA TYR A 52 -12.01 14.36 1.25
C TYR A 52 -10.66 13.67 1.56
N GLN A 53 -10.42 12.48 1.01
CA GLN A 53 -9.16 11.76 1.15
C GLN A 53 -8.00 12.53 0.49
N SER A 54 -8.23 13.08 -0.69
CA SER A 54 -7.22 13.88 -1.40
C SER A 54 -6.81 15.13 -0.60
N GLN A 55 -7.75 15.76 0.11
CA GLN A 55 -7.44 16.89 1.02
C GLN A 55 -6.58 16.44 2.21
N ILE A 56 -6.84 15.24 2.76
CA ILE A 56 -6.01 14.67 3.83
C ILE A 56 -4.59 14.40 3.32
N ILE A 57 -4.45 13.87 2.10
CA ILE A 57 -3.14 13.63 1.48
C ILE A 57 -2.39 14.95 1.35
N ARG A 58 -2.99 16.00 0.75
CA ARG A 58 -2.34 17.31 0.62
C ARG A 58 -1.90 17.89 1.95
N LYS A 59 -2.74 17.79 2.97
CA LYS A 59 -2.41 18.27 4.31
C LYS A 59 -1.17 17.59 4.91
N ASN A 60 -0.98 16.30 4.65
CA ASN A 60 0.07 15.49 5.27
C ASN A 60 1.33 15.38 4.42
N PHE A 61 1.20 15.38 3.09
CA PHE A 61 2.31 15.21 2.14
C PHE A 61 2.68 16.52 1.43
N GLY A 62 1.94 17.60 1.68
CA GLY A 62 2.15 18.95 1.11
C GLY A 62 1.23 19.25 -0.06
N GLU A 63 0.92 20.55 -0.22
CA GLU A 63 0.00 21.04 -1.27
C GLU A 63 0.46 20.72 -2.71
N ASN A 64 1.78 20.59 -2.91
CA ASN A 64 2.38 20.26 -4.20
C ASN A 64 2.52 18.76 -4.45
N HIS A 65 2.01 17.90 -3.56
CA HIS A 65 2.03 16.45 -3.79
C HIS A 65 1.16 16.10 -5.00
N GLU A 66 1.71 15.32 -5.93
CA GLU A 66 1.01 14.93 -7.16
C GLU A 66 -0.10 13.94 -6.85
N ILE A 67 -1.35 14.38 -7.05
CA ILE A 67 -2.54 13.56 -6.82
C ILE A 67 -3.40 13.56 -8.08
N ASN A 68 -3.58 12.39 -8.68
CA ASN A 68 -4.58 12.19 -9.72
C ASN A 68 -5.91 11.72 -9.12
N ARG A 69 -7.02 12.13 -9.72
CA ARG A 69 -8.37 11.86 -9.20
C ARG A 69 -9.04 10.64 -9.83
N ASP A 70 -8.63 10.21 -11.00
CA ASP A 70 -9.28 9.10 -11.70
C ASP A 70 -8.25 8.16 -12.35
N ILE A 71 -8.15 6.96 -11.79
CA ILE A 71 -7.23 5.95 -12.29
C ILE A 71 -7.44 5.59 -13.76
N ARG A 72 -8.68 5.70 -14.27
CA ARG A 72 -9.04 5.36 -15.66
C ARG A 72 -8.44 6.32 -16.67
N THR A 73 -8.24 7.57 -16.27
CA THR A 73 -7.65 8.62 -17.11
C THR A 73 -6.22 8.97 -16.69
N TYR A 74 -5.70 8.27 -15.68
CA TYR A 74 -4.39 8.58 -15.12
C TYR A 74 -3.28 8.33 -16.12
N LYS A 75 -2.56 9.39 -16.43
CA LYS A 75 -1.28 9.36 -17.13
C LYS A 75 -0.17 9.44 -16.09
N ILE A 76 0.70 8.47 -16.09
CA ILE A 76 1.73 8.32 -15.06
C ILE A 76 2.74 9.46 -15.20
N PRO A 77 2.95 10.30 -14.15
CA PRO A 77 3.83 11.46 -14.24
C PRO A 77 5.31 11.08 -14.12
N ALA A 78 5.60 9.96 -13.45
CA ALA A 78 6.96 9.48 -13.24
C ALA A 78 6.98 7.98 -12.99
N PHE A 79 8.03 7.31 -13.47
CA PHE A 79 8.32 5.92 -13.12
C PHE A 79 8.72 5.82 -11.65
N VAL A 80 8.33 4.72 -11.01
CA VAL A 80 8.64 4.40 -9.61
C VAL A 80 9.04 2.94 -9.48
N ASP A 81 9.82 2.63 -8.45
CA ASP A 81 10.28 1.27 -8.19
C ASP A 81 9.19 0.40 -7.55
N ILE A 82 8.32 1.01 -6.75
CA ILE A 82 7.25 0.32 -6.02
C ILE A 82 5.92 0.96 -6.35
N ILE A 83 4.93 0.15 -6.72
CA ILE A 83 3.52 0.56 -6.79
C ILE A 83 2.76 -0.16 -5.69
N SER A 84 2.02 0.56 -4.87
CA SER A 84 1.04 -0.02 -3.95
C SER A 84 -0.38 0.31 -4.36
N GLY A 85 -1.34 -0.57 -3.99
CA GLY A 85 -2.74 -0.28 -4.19
C GLY A 85 -3.69 -1.27 -3.52
N GLY A 86 -4.80 -0.74 -3.02
CA GLY A 86 -5.93 -1.51 -2.50
C GLY A 86 -7.17 -1.26 -3.35
N PHE A 87 -7.35 -2.01 -4.42
CA PHE A 87 -8.51 -1.80 -5.30
C PHE A 87 -9.82 -2.24 -4.63
N PRO A 88 -10.95 -1.51 -4.84
CA PRO A 88 -12.24 -1.83 -4.23
C PRO A 88 -12.75 -3.22 -4.58
N CYS A 89 -13.13 -3.98 -3.54
CA CYS A 89 -13.67 -5.35 -3.63
C CYS A 89 -15.19 -5.43 -3.71
N GLN A 90 -15.89 -4.38 -4.08
CA GLN A 90 -17.35 -4.31 -3.95
C GLN A 90 -18.08 -5.40 -4.75
N ASP A 91 -17.51 -5.92 -5.82
CA ASP A 91 -18.08 -7.03 -6.59
C ASP A 91 -17.64 -8.42 -6.11
N ILE A 92 -16.66 -8.47 -5.20
CA ILE A 92 -16.17 -9.69 -4.56
C ILE A 92 -16.93 -9.97 -3.26
N SER A 93 -17.68 -8.98 -2.73
CA SER A 93 -18.43 -9.11 -1.48
C SER A 93 -19.63 -10.07 -1.64
N ILE A 94 -20.02 -10.71 -0.52
CA ILE A 94 -21.16 -11.66 -0.43
C ILE A 94 -22.48 -10.99 -0.83
N ALA A 95 -22.59 -9.67 -0.68
CA ALA A 95 -23.79 -8.89 -1.01
C ALA A 95 -23.90 -8.52 -2.51
N GLY A 96 -22.81 -8.59 -3.26
CA GLY A 96 -22.85 -8.51 -4.72
C GLY A 96 -23.16 -9.87 -5.31
N LYS A 97 -23.87 -9.92 -6.42
CA LYS A 97 -24.37 -11.14 -7.11
C LYS A 97 -23.30 -12.18 -7.53
N GLY A 98 -22.18 -12.28 -6.83
CA GLY A 98 -21.15 -13.31 -7.03
C GLY A 98 -20.40 -13.29 -8.37
N VAL A 99 -20.39 -12.16 -9.06
CA VAL A 99 -19.85 -12.04 -10.44
C VAL A 99 -18.31 -12.04 -10.48
N GLY A 100 -17.63 -12.03 -9.32
CA GLY A 100 -16.17 -12.09 -9.24
C GLY A 100 -15.48 -10.88 -9.89
N ILE A 101 -14.20 -11.04 -10.25
CA ILE A 101 -13.37 -10.03 -10.94
C ILE A 101 -13.88 -9.65 -12.35
N THR A 102 -14.83 -10.38 -12.91
CA THR A 102 -15.39 -10.13 -14.25
C THR A 102 -16.53 -9.11 -14.27
N GLY A 103 -17.02 -8.61 -13.12
CA GLY A 103 -18.04 -7.57 -13.02
C GLY A 103 -17.50 -6.17 -13.41
N THR A 104 -18.40 -5.25 -13.80
CA THR A 104 -18.05 -3.90 -14.27
C THR A 104 -17.29 -3.03 -13.28
N ARG A 105 -17.31 -3.34 -11.98
CA ARG A 105 -16.56 -2.64 -10.91
C ARG A 105 -15.21 -3.29 -10.58
N SER A 106 -14.99 -4.54 -10.95
CA SER A 106 -13.68 -5.19 -10.97
C SER A 106 -12.78 -4.65 -12.09
N GLY A 107 -13.33 -3.80 -12.95
CA GLY A 107 -12.57 -2.99 -13.90
C GLY A 107 -11.44 -2.16 -13.24
N LEU A 108 -11.50 -1.93 -11.91
CA LEU A 108 -10.45 -1.19 -11.21
C LEU A 108 -9.17 -2.01 -11.00
N TRP A 109 -9.25 -3.34 -10.90
CA TRP A 109 -8.06 -4.19 -11.03
C TRP A 109 -7.43 -4.06 -12.41
N SER A 110 -8.21 -4.05 -13.47
CA SER A 110 -7.68 -3.90 -14.83
C SER A 110 -6.97 -2.55 -15.03
N GLU A 111 -7.42 -1.48 -14.37
CA GLU A 111 -6.74 -0.19 -14.40
C GLU A 111 -5.42 -0.20 -13.61
N MET A 112 -5.42 -0.80 -12.40
CA MET A 112 -4.19 -1.02 -11.67
C MET A 112 -3.19 -1.85 -12.49
N PHE A 113 -3.65 -2.94 -13.10
CA PHE A 113 -2.85 -3.80 -13.95
C PHE A 113 -2.32 -3.06 -15.20
N ARG A 114 -3.14 -2.18 -15.81
CA ARG A 114 -2.69 -1.31 -16.90
C ARG A 114 -1.51 -0.45 -16.48
N ILE A 115 -1.64 0.23 -15.33
CA ILE A 115 -0.56 1.07 -14.80
C ILE A 115 0.69 0.25 -14.49
N VAL A 116 0.55 -0.92 -13.86
CA VAL A 116 1.67 -1.83 -13.61
C VAL A 116 2.39 -2.22 -14.92
N ARG A 117 1.64 -2.50 -15.97
CA ARG A 117 2.20 -2.82 -17.30
C ARG A 117 2.96 -1.66 -17.92
N GLU A 118 2.48 -0.43 -17.73
CA GLU A 118 3.09 0.80 -18.25
C GLU A 118 4.35 1.17 -17.47
N VAL A 119 4.30 1.13 -16.14
CA VAL A 119 5.40 1.52 -15.26
C VAL A 119 6.47 0.43 -15.17
N ARG A 120 6.06 -0.85 -15.16
CA ARG A 120 6.97 -1.99 -14.93
C ARG A 120 7.80 -1.84 -13.65
N PRO A 121 7.16 -1.59 -12.50
CA PRO A 121 7.87 -1.35 -11.24
C PRO A 121 8.66 -2.58 -10.81
N ARG A 122 9.68 -2.40 -10.00
CA ARG A 122 10.44 -3.52 -9.40
C ARG A 122 9.59 -4.33 -8.43
N TYR A 123 8.66 -3.65 -7.73
CA TYR A 123 7.78 -4.29 -6.74
C TYR A 123 6.35 -3.76 -6.86
N ILE A 124 5.40 -4.63 -6.58
CA ILE A 124 3.98 -4.30 -6.53
C ILE A 124 3.44 -4.77 -5.17
N ILE A 125 2.80 -3.88 -4.43
CA ILE A 125 2.09 -4.24 -3.19
C ILE A 125 0.59 -4.14 -3.46
N ILE A 126 -0.11 -5.24 -3.28
CA ILE A 126 -1.57 -5.31 -3.43
C ILE A 126 -2.18 -5.58 -2.05
N GLU A 127 -3.10 -4.71 -1.63
CA GLU A 127 -3.90 -4.91 -0.42
C GLU A 127 -5.34 -5.24 -0.81
N ASN A 128 -5.94 -6.18 -0.08
CA ASN A 128 -7.36 -6.45 -0.25
C ASN A 128 -7.97 -7.19 0.96
N SER A 129 -9.26 -7.46 0.89
CA SER A 129 -9.93 -8.37 1.83
C SER A 129 -9.41 -9.80 1.65
N PRO A 130 -9.27 -10.61 2.73
CA PRO A 130 -8.97 -12.04 2.63
C PRO A 130 -9.94 -12.81 1.72
N MET A 131 -11.17 -12.29 1.55
CA MET A 131 -12.15 -12.87 0.62
C MET A 131 -11.68 -12.90 -0.84
N LEU A 132 -10.69 -12.07 -1.21
CA LEU A 132 -10.11 -12.11 -2.54
C LEU A 132 -9.49 -13.47 -2.85
N LEU A 133 -8.90 -14.16 -1.85
CA LEU A 133 -8.30 -15.49 -2.02
C LEU A 133 -9.25 -16.52 -2.65
N VAL A 134 -10.54 -16.44 -2.30
CA VAL A 134 -11.57 -17.36 -2.81
C VAL A 134 -12.42 -16.76 -3.93
N ARG A 135 -12.21 -15.50 -4.31
CA ARG A 135 -13.09 -14.77 -5.23
C ARG A 135 -12.36 -13.97 -6.30
N GLY A 136 -11.22 -14.47 -6.78
CA GLY A 136 -10.56 -13.87 -7.94
C GLY A 136 -9.09 -13.54 -7.76
N PHE A 137 -8.45 -13.93 -6.66
CA PHE A 137 -7.00 -13.77 -6.51
C PHE A 137 -6.22 -14.55 -7.56
N GLU A 138 -6.74 -15.68 -7.99
CA GLU A 138 -6.18 -16.46 -9.09
C GLU A 138 -6.03 -15.63 -10.37
N GLN A 139 -7.05 -14.80 -10.71
CA GLN A 139 -6.97 -13.91 -11.87
C GLN A 139 -5.86 -12.87 -11.70
N VAL A 140 -5.70 -12.31 -10.49
CA VAL A 140 -4.61 -11.36 -10.18
C VAL A 140 -3.26 -12.02 -10.42
N LEU A 141 -3.06 -13.24 -9.89
CA LEU A 141 -1.83 -14.00 -10.08
C LEU A 141 -1.56 -14.35 -11.54
N CYS A 142 -2.59 -14.79 -12.28
CA CYS A 142 -2.49 -15.08 -13.71
C CYS A 142 -2.08 -13.84 -14.51
N ASP A 143 -2.66 -12.69 -14.23
CA ASP A 143 -2.34 -11.44 -14.93
C ASP A 143 -0.90 -11.00 -14.65
N LEU A 144 -0.46 -11.05 -13.38
CA LEU A 144 0.93 -10.75 -12.99
C LEU A 144 1.92 -11.70 -13.66
N SER A 145 1.64 -13.00 -13.66
CA SER A 145 2.48 -14.02 -14.30
C SER A 145 2.63 -13.80 -15.80
N LYS A 146 1.55 -13.41 -16.52
CA LYS A 146 1.58 -13.07 -17.96
C LYS A 146 2.56 -11.95 -18.30
N ILE A 147 2.82 -11.07 -17.35
CA ILE A 147 3.77 -9.97 -17.53
C ILE A 147 5.11 -10.23 -16.84
N GLY A 148 5.39 -11.48 -16.42
CA GLY A 148 6.69 -11.90 -15.90
C GLY A 148 6.95 -11.53 -14.46
N TYR A 149 5.91 -11.48 -13.61
CA TYR A 149 6.04 -11.31 -12.17
C TYR A 149 5.69 -12.59 -11.43
N ASP A 150 6.49 -12.92 -10.42
CA ASP A 150 6.15 -13.84 -9.35
C ASP A 150 5.50 -13.07 -8.21
N ALA A 151 4.78 -13.78 -7.33
CA ALA A 151 4.09 -13.15 -6.23
C ALA A 151 4.09 -14.03 -4.97
N GLU A 152 4.21 -13.39 -3.83
CA GLU A 152 4.01 -13.99 -2.51
C GLU A 152 2.93 -13.21 -1.77
N TRP A 153 2.21 -13.87 -0.86
CA TRP A 153 1.14 -13.22 -0.13
C TRP A 153 0.98 -13.76 1.28
N GLN A 154 0.47 -12.90 2.17
CA GLN A 154 0.08 -13.24 3.53
C GLN A 154 -1.16 -12.46 3.94
N CYS A 155 -1.96 -13.03 4.84
CA CYS A 155 -2.97 -12.30 5.58
C CYS A 155 -2.34 -11.76 6.86
N LEU A 156 -2.42 -10.43 7.04
CA LEU A 156 -1.84 -9.73 8.19
C LEU A 156 -2.90 -8.85 8.85
N SER A 157 -2.79 -8.72 10.16
CA SER A 157 -3.64 -7.85 10.96
C SER A 157 -2.81 -6.95 11.89
N GLY A 158 -3.40 -5.91 12.43
CA GLY A 158 -2.71 -5.06 13.41
C GLY A 158 -2.26 -5.81 14.65
N THR A 159 -2.95 -6.92 15.01
CA THR A 159 -2.58 -7.74 16.18
C THR A 159 -1.21 -8.41 16.01
N ASP A 160 -0.81 -8.73 14.77
CA ASP A 160 0.51 -9.31 14.47
C ASP A 160 1.65 -8.32 14.79
N PHE A 161 1.31 -7.03 14.88
CA PHE A 161 2.22 -5.92 15.17
C PHE A 161 1.96 -5.29 16.56
N GLY A 162 1.15 -5.94 17.40
CA GLY A 162 0.83 -5.45 18.75
C GLY A 162 -0.18 -4.32 18.83
N ILE A 163 -0.92 -4.06 17.74
CA ILE A 163 -2.05 -3.12 17.73
C ILE A 163 -3.33 -3.86 18.09
N GLN A 164 -4.22 -3.23 18.87
CA GLN A 164 -5.51 -3.82 19.26
C GLN A 164 -6.57 -3.77 18.14
N GLN A 165 -6.18 -3.85 16.89
CA GLN A 165 -7.09 -3.87 15.75
C GLN A 165 -6.93 -5.18 14.97
N GLY A 166 -7.86 -6.09 15.16
CA GLY A 166 -7.90 -7.41 14.52
C GLY A 166 -8.41 -7.40 13.07
N ARG A 167 -8.37 -6.26 12.37
CA ARG A 167 -8.77 -6.19 10.96
C ARG A 167 -7.71 -6.88 10.09
N GLU A 168 -8.02 -8.10 9.68
CA GLU A 168 -7.17 -8.88 8.79
C GLU A 168 -7.30 -8.42 7.33
N ARG A 169 -6.19 -8.37 6.61
CA ARG A 169 -6.12 -8.05 5.18
C ARG A 169 -5.12 -8.95 4.46
N LEU A 170 -5.45 -9.26 3.22
CA LEU A 170 -4.53 -9.88 2.29
C LEU A 170 -3.53 -8.83 1.80
N TYR A 171 -2.25 -9.14 1.91
CA TYR A 171 -1.16 -8.40 1.28
C TYR A 171 -0.40 -9.31 0.35
N CYS A 172 -0.23 -8.87 -0.89
CA CYS A 172 0.55 -9.57 -1.90
C CYS A 172 1.70 -8.66 -2.33
N ILE A 173 2.91 -9.20 -2.37
CA ILE A 173 4.08 -8.54 -2.96
C ILE A 173 4.46 -9.30 -4.22
N ALA A 174 4.46 -8.61 -5.37
CA ALA A 174 4.91 -9.17 -6.63
C ALA A 174 6.22 -8.50 -7.08
N TYR A 175 7.06 -9.28 -7.74
CA TYR A 175 8.40 -8.88 -8.21
C TYR A 175 8.76 -9.64 -9.50
N PRO A 176 9.72 -9.15 -10.34
CA PRO A 176 10.11 -9.81 -11.57
C PRO A 176 10.60 -11.25 -11.34
N GLN A 177 10.17 -12.18 -12.19
CA GLN A 177 10.58 -13.60 -12.14
C GLN A 177 12.10 -13.77 -12.22
N SER A 178 12.81 -12.82 -12.84
CA SER A 178 14.28 -12.84 -12.93
C SER A 178 14.97 -12.74 -11.56
N PHE A 179 14.29 -12.27 -10.52
CA PHE A 179 14.86 -12.19 -9.17
C PHE A 179 15.05 -13.55 -8.50
N ASN A 180 14.27 -14.56 -8.86
CA ASN A 180 14.36 -15.91 -8.30
C ASN A 180 15.48 -16.80 -8.89
N ILE A 181 16.20 -16.35 -9.93
CA ILE A 181 17.14 -17.18 -10.68
C ILE A 181 18.53 -17.28 -10.01
N LYS A 182 18.87 -16.39 -9.10
CA LYS A 182 20.25 -16.23 -8.57
C LYS A 182 20.61 -17.05 -7.33
N GLY A 183 19.72 -17.82 -6.73
CA GLY A 183 20.01 -18.55 -5.49
C GLY A 183 19.38 -19.94 -5.40
N SER A 184 20.12 -20.90 -4.85
CA SER A 184 19.67 -22.28 -4.60
C SER A 184 18.68 -22.41 -3.41
N SER A 185 18.43 -21.34 -2.67
CA SER A 185 17.40 -21.26 -1.63
C SER A 185 16.36 -20.21 -2.03
N LYS A 186 15.10 -20.63 -2.11
CA LYS A 186 13.96 -19.77 -2.40
C LYS A 186 13.79 -18.78 -1.25
N GLU A 187 14.47 -17.61 -1.33
CA GLU A 187 14.27 -16.54 -0.35
C GLU A 187 12.86 -15.99 -0.51
N THR A 188 12.12 -15.98 0.59
CA THR A 188 10.80 -15.34 0.65
C THR A 188 10.96 -13.83 0.87
N VAL A 189 10.13 -13.04 0.19
CA VAL A 189 10.10 -11.59 0.42
C VAL A 189 9.52 -11.26 1.79
N PHE A 190 8.57 -12.06 2.28
CA PHE A 190 8.02 -11.85 3.61
C PHE A 190 8.97 -12.34 4.70
N ARG A 191 9.17 -11.52 5.71
CA ARG A 191 9.94 -11.80 6.91
C ARG A 191 9.02 -12.04 8.10
N LYS A 192 9.57 -12.50 9.22
CA LYS A 192 8.78 -12.56 10.47
C LYS A 192 8.38 -11.14 10.87
N PRO A 193 7.10 -10.88 11.20
CA PRO A 193 6.66 -9.59 11.71
C PRO A 193 7.50 -9.15 12.92
N TYR A 194 7.68 -7.84 13.06
CA TYR A 194 8.42 -7.27 14.18
C TYR A 194 7.82 -7.70 15.51
N ILE A 195 8.66 -8.18 16.44
CA ILE A 195 8.25 -8.40 17.82
C ILE A 195 8.03 -7.04 18.49
N GLN A 196 7.08 -6.95 19.43
CA GLN A 196 6.64 -5.71 20.12
C GLN A 196 7.75 -4.74 20.56
N GLY A 197 8.96 -5.25 20.86
CA GLY A 197 10.10 -4.43 21.30
C GLY A 197 10.73 -3.58 20.19
N GLU A 198 10.77 -4.07 18.95
CA GLU A 198 11.32 -3.33 17.81
C GLU A 198 10.36 -2.22 17.36
N PHE A 199 9.06 -2.49 17.42
CA PHE A 199 8.04 -1.49 17.11
C PHE A 199 8.14 -0.24 17.99
N ARG A 200 8.34 -0.40 19.31
CA ARG A 200 8.54 0.73 20.24
C ARG A 200 9.78 1.55 19.93
N ARG A 201 10.82 0.92 19.38
CA ARG A 201 12.07 1.61 18.99
C ARG A 201 11.86 2.46 17.74
N ILE A 202 11.07 1.96 16.77
CA ILE A 202 10.77 2.67 15.52
C ILE A 202 9.76 3.79 15.75
N TYR A 203 8.80 3.58 16.66
CA TYR A 203 7.75 4.53 17.00
C TYR A 203 7.74 4.88 18.50
N PRO A 204 8.72 5.65 19.00
CA PRO A 204 8.86 5.92 20.43
C PRO A 204 7.67 6.68 21.03
N GLY A 205 6.90 7.41 20.24
CA GLY A 205 5.67 8.08 20.66
C GLY A 205 4.42 7.20 20.66
N TRP A 206 4.52 5.96 20.18
CA TRP A 206 3.38 5.05 20.13
C TRP A 206 3.07 4.50 21.52
N ARG A 207 1.97 4.91 22.09
CA ARG A 207 1.48 4.32 23.33
C ARG A 207 0.77 3.02 23.05
N THR A 208 1.44 1.89 23.29
CA THR A 208 0.76 0.59 23.39
C THR A 208 -0.22 0.67 24.54
N ARG A 209 -1.48 0.46 24.26
CA ARG A 209 -2.47 0.92 25.15
C ARG A 209 -3.18 -0.16 25.94
N GLN A 210 -3.02 -0.05 27.21
CA GLN A 210 -4.05 -0.38 28.20
C GLN A 210 -5.14 0.70 28.32
N SER A 211 -5.06 1.79 27.60
CA SER A 211 -5.89 2.97 27.86
C SER A 211 -6.47 3.72 26.65
N ILE A 212 -6.44 3.19 25.39
CA ILE A 212 -7.31 3.68 24.34
C ILE A 212 -8.57 2.82 24.36
N CYS A 213 -9.23 3.09 25.30
CA CYS A 213 -10.27 2.88 25.86
C CYS A 213 -11.49 2.76 25.14
N SER A 214 -12.28 2.29 25.67
CA SER A 214 -13.69 2.37 25.49
C SER A 214 -14.09 3.49 24.56
N PRO A 215 -15.03 3.31 23.66
CA PRO A 215 -15.52 4.33 22.76
C PRO A 215 -16.35 5.38 23.48
N LYS A 216 -15.77 6.03 24.49
CA LYS A 216 -16.29 7.31 24.99
C LYS A 216 -16.24 8.40 23.91
N PHE A 217 -15.63 8.10 22.76
CA PHE A 217 -15.69 8.89 21.55
C PHE A 217 -16.90 8.63 20.66
N ILE A 218 -17.84 7.80 21.06
CA ILE A 218 -19.20 7.79 20.53
C ILE A 218 -19.99 8.90 21.28
N GLY A 219 -19.38 10.07 21.41
CA GLY A 219 -20.08 11.29 21.75
C GLY A 219 -20.79 11.77 20.50
N LYS A 220 -22.07 12.06 20.61
CA LYS A 220 -22.96 12.75 19.70
C LYS A 220 -22.44 12.87 18.26
N HIS A 221 -22.74 11.86 17.46
CA HIS A 221 -22.28 11.67 16.07
C HIS A 221 -22.51 12.87 15.15
N ASN A 222 -23.44 13.76 15.48
CA ASN A 222 -23.86 14.88 14.66
C ASN A 222 -23.02 16.17 14.88
N GLU A 223 -22.10 16.16 15.83
CA GLU A 223 -21.31 17.37 16.18
C GLU A 223 -19.92 17.41 15.53
N LEU A 224 -19.47 16.31 14.90
CA LEU A 224 -18.18 16.29 14.23
C LEU A 224 -18.34 16.50 12.71
N PRO A 225 -17.78 17.58 12.15
CA PRO A 225 -17.77 17.78 10.71
C PRO A 225 -17.20 16.54 10.00
N TYR A 226 -17.87 16.13 8.93
CA TYR A 226 -17.44 14.99 8.11
C TYR A 226 -17.31 13.65 8.87
N TRP A 227 -18.13 13.42 9.91
CA TRP A 227 -18.08 12.19 10.70
C TRP A 227 -18.13 10.91 9.86
N VAL A 228 -19.06 10.84 8.90
CA VAL A 228 -19.22 9.67 8.02
C VAL A 228 -17.97 9.45 7.18
N ASP A 229 -17.41 10.52 6.62
CA ASP A 229 -16.19 10.45 5.80
C ASP A 229 -14.99 10.02 6.64
N ARG A 230 -14.86 10.52 7.87
CA ARG A 230 -13.79 10.12 8.80
C ARG A 230 -13.86 8.64 9.15
N VAL A 231 -15.05 8.12 9.47
CA VAL A 231 -15.28 6.70 9.77
C VAL A 231 -14.98 5.83 8.55
N LYS A 232 -15.46 6.24 7.37
CA LYS A 232 -15.18 5.55 6.09
C LYS A 232 -13.68 5.51 5.79
N CYS A 233 -12.99 6.64 5.97
CA CYS A 233 -11.55 6.73 5.73
C CYS A 233 -10.75 5.84 6.66
N LEU A 234 -11.00 5.91 7.97
CA LEU A 234 -10.31 5.09 8.97
C LEU A 234 -10.63 3.60 8.83
N GLY A 235 -11.88 3.28 8.48
CA GLY A 235 -12.32 1.91 8.26
C GLY A 235 -11.68 1.26 7.04
N ASN A 236 -11.32 2.03 6.02
CA ASN A 236 -10.70 1.54 4.77
C ASN A 236 -9.19 1.75 4.73
N ALA A 237 -8.62 2.57 5.60
CA ALA A 237 -7.20 2.88 5.58
C ALA A 237 -6.33 1.64 5.78
N VAL A 238 -5.27 1.56 5.00
CA VAL A 238 -4.15 0.66 5.28
C VAL A 238 -3.49 1.09 6.58
N GLN A 239 -3.15 0.15 7.44
CA GLN A 239 -2.43 0.43 8.69
C GLN A 239 -0.96 0.77 8.37
N PRO A 240 -0.48 1.98 8.71
CA PRO A 240 0.87 2.41 8.31
C PRO A 240 1.99 1.51 8.85
N ILE A 241 1.77 0.83 9.97
CA ILE A 241 2.74 -0.13 10.53
C ILE A 241 2.90 -1.36 9.63
N ILE A 242 1.79 -1.89 9.10
CA ILE A 242 1.85 -3.04 8.19
C ILE A 242 2.50 -2.58 6.89
N ALA A 243 2.13 -1.40 6.38
CA ALA A 243 2.77 -0.82 5.19
C ALA A 243 4.28 -0.67 5.40
N HIS A 244 4.72 -0.07 6.52
CA HIS A 244 6.14 0.04 6.86
C HIS A 244 6.85 -1.32 6.85
N TYR A 245 6.27 -2.33 7.50
CA TYR A 245 6.81 -3.68 7.50
C TYR A 245 6.99 -4.23 6.07
N LEU A 246 6.00 -4.05 5.17
CA LEU A 246 6.09 -4.51 3.79
C LEU A 246 7.22 -3.80 3.03
N PHE A 247 7.37 -2.49 3.20
CA PHE A 247 8.46 -1.74 2.59
C PHE A 247 9.83 -2.17 3.12
N GLU A 248 9.97 -2.44 4.42
CA GLU A 248 11.21 -2.98 4.97
C GLU A 248 11.52 -4.41 4.46
N CYS A 249 10.49 -5.24 4.28
CA CYS A 249 10.65 -6.54 3.62
C CYS A 249 11.22 -6.38 2.20
N ILE A 250 10.65 -5.48 1.42
CA ILE A 250 11.10 -5.17 0.05
C ILE A 250 12.54 -4.66 0.07
N LYS A 251 12.91 -3.71 0.92
CA LYS A 251 14.28 -3.16 1.00
C LYS A 251 15.32 -4.24 1.24
N VAL A 252 15.04 -5.17 2.16
CA VAL A 252 15.98 -6.26 2.45
C VAL A 252 16.05 -7.24 1.29
N PHE A 253 14.90 -7.61 0.72
CA PHE A 253 14.85 -8.49 -0.43
C PHE A 253 15.57 -7.89 -1.63
N ASP A 254 15.34 -6.61 -1.93
CA ASP A 254 15.97 -5.87 -3.01
C ASP A 254 17.50 -5.85 -2.90
N LYS A 255 18.00 -5.58 -1.68
CA LYS A 255 19.45 -5.59 -1.42
C LYS A 255 20.09 -6.95 -1.73
N ASN A 256 19.37 -8.05 -1.45
CA ASN A 256 19.87 -9.39 -1.73
C ASN A 256 19.84 -9.75 -3.21
N GLN A 257 19.00 -9.07 -4.03
CA GLN A 257 18.94 -9.26 -5.48
C GLN A 257 20.06 -8.52 -6.23
N GLN A 258 20.70 -7.55 -5.60
CA GLN A 258 21.80 -6.76 -6.18
C GLN A 258 23.17 -7.42 -5.98
N LEU A 259 23.28 -8.37 -5.04
CA LEU A 259 24.50 -9.15 -4.76
C LEU A 259 24.58 -10.39 -5.66
#